data_a702563c4603ad5d407ca21aad71b5da
#
_entry.id   a702563c4603ad5d407ca21aad71b5da
#
_cell.length_a   1.000
_cell.length_b   1.000
_cell.length_c   1.000
_cell.angle_alpha   90.00
_cell.angle_beta   90.00
_cell.angle_gamma   90.00
#
_symmetry.space_group_name_H-M   'P 1'
#
loop_
_entity.id
_entity.type
_entity.pdbx_description
1 polymer ?
#
loop_
_entity_poly.entity_id
_entity_poly.type
_entity_poly.pdbx_seq_one_letter_code
_entity_poly.pdbx_strand_id
1 'polypeptide(L)'
;TRTRVKTPRGDYDGTIRTVVDLITQLSDGAPSQPTVGVDMPGIIDPRTRTVKNSNATWIQGHTFQEDLEKALGRAVRVANDGNCFTIAEARDGAAAGAAVVFGATLGTGCGGGVVVNGVCLNGCNGIAGEWGHSPLPWADKTVRQGRPCFCGQKDCLEQYLSGGGLARTYRDIAGRKVKAKEISGLLAENDADAVRAIEIYEDRLARALAAIVNILDPDVIVLGGGVSNVERLYDNVPGLIGKYAFSDRFETPVVKAVHGDAGGVRGAAWLWSENEVDA
;
A
#
# COMPACT_ATOMS: atom_id res chain seq x y z
N THR A 1 -23.56 2.08 -1.49
CA THR A 1 -23.51 3.10 -0.39
C THR A 1 -22.13 3.18 0.21
N ARG A 2 -21.67 4.37 0.59
CA ARG A 2 -20.39 4.60 1.28
C ARG A 2 -20.67 5.34 2.59
N THR A 3 -20.24 4.74 3.70
CA THR A 3 -20.34 5.35 5.03
C THR A 3 -18.96 5.45 5.67
N ARG A 4 -18.70 6.53 6.41
CA ARG A 4 -17.43 6.74 7.11
C ARG A 4 -17.72 7.06 8.57
N VAL A 5 -17.14 6.26 9.47
CA VAL A 5 -17.21 6.43 10.92
C VAL A 5 -15.83 6.61 11.52
N LYS A 6 -15.74 7.21 12.72
CA LYS A 6 -14.46 7.32 13.43
C LYS A 6 -14.10 5.98 14.09
N THR A 7 -12.88 5.51 13.88
CA THR A 7 -12.35 4.37 14.63
C THR A 7 -12.08 4.77 16.08
N PRO A 8 -12.55 4.02 17.09
CA PRO A 8 -12.26 4.24 18.51
C PRO A 8 -10.79 3.93 18.80
N ARG A 9 -9.94 4.95 18.74
CA ARG A 9 -8.49 4.78 18.95
C ARG A 9 -8.19 4.36 20.39
N GLY A 10 -7.37 3.31 20.55
CA GLY A 10 -6.97 2.77 21.86
C GLY A 10 -8.03 1.86 22.49
N ASP A 11 -9.15 1.60 21.83
CA ASP A 11 -10.23 0.73 22.30
C ASP A 11 -10.47 -0.39 21.29
N TYR A 12 -9.96 -1.58 21.61
CA TYR A 12 -10.12 -2.76 20.74
C TYR A 12 -11.58 -3.19 20.64
N ASP A 13 -12.26 -3.37 21.78
CA ASP A 13 -13.66 -3.83 21.81
C ASP A 13 -14.59 -2.81 21.14
N GLY A 14 -14.34 -1.52 21.36
CA GLY A 14 -15.03 -0.45 20.64
C GLY A 14 -14.79 -0.50 19.14
N THR A 15 -13.59 -0.87 18.70
CA THR A 15 -13.29 -1.05 17.28
C THR A 15 -14.10 -2.22 16.70
N ILE A 16 -14.13 -3.38 17.36
CA ILE A 16 -14.95 -4.54 16.94
C ILE A 16 -16.43 -4.13 16.86
N ARG A 17 -17.00 -3.52 17.92
CA ARG A 17 -18.39 -3.07 17.90
C ARG A 17 -18.66 -2.12 16.73
N THR A 18 -17.80 -1.13 16.51
CA THR A 18 -17.98 -0.15 15.42
C THR A 18 -17.99 -0.81 14.04
N VAL A 19 -17.12 -1.78 13.81
CA VAL A 19 -17.07 -2.53 12.54
C VAL A 19 -18.33 -3.38 12.38
N VAL A 20 -18.76 -4.09 13.43
CA VAL A 20 -19.98 -4.91 13.43
C VAL A 20 -21.21 -4.06 13.17
N ASP A 21 -21.37 -2.95 13.85
CA ASP A 21 -22.51 -2.02 13.67
C ASP A 21 -22.55 -1.48 12.22
N LEU A 22 -21.40 -1.11 11.68
CA LEU A 22 -21.31 -0.61 10.30
C LEU A 22 -21.69 -1.69 9.28
N ILE A 23 -21.19 -2.93 9.46
CA ILE A 23 -21.53 -4.07 8.59
C ILE A 23 -23.01 -4.38 8.68
N THR A 24 -23.59 -4.40 9.88
CA THR A 24 -25.01 -4.65 10.12
C THR A 24 -25.86 -3.58 9.42
N GLN A 25 -25.52 -2.30 9.61
CA GLN A 25 -26.20 -1.18 8.95
C GLN A 25 -26.15 -1.27 7.42
N LEU A 26 -24.97 -1.63 6.85
CA LEU A 26 -24.79 -1.73 5.40
C LEU A 26 -25.43 -2.98 4.80
N SER A 27 -25.68 -4.03 5.61
CA SER A 27 -26.36 -5.26 5.22
C SER A 27 -27.89 -5.17 5.32
N ASP A 28 -28.39 -4.14 6.01
CA ASP A 28 -29.84 -3.94 6.17
C ASP A 28 -30.51 -3.66 4.82
N GLY A 29 -31.60 -4.39 4.55
CA GLY A 29 -32.32 -4.32 3.27
C GLY A 29 -31.62 -5.00 2.08
N ALA A 30 -30.49 -5.68 2.26
CA ALA A 30 -29.89 -6.49 1.21
C ALA A 30 -30.76 -7.72 0.89
N PRO A 31 -30.90 -8.12 -0.39
CA PRO A 31 -31.74 -9.26 -0.78
C PRO A 31 -31.17 -10.61 -0.30
N SER A 32 -29.89 -10.68 -0.01
CA SER A 32 -29.19 -11.82 0.58
C SER A 32 -28.13 -11.33 1.58
N GLN A 33 -27.65 -12.23 2.43
CA GLN A 33 -26.57 -11.87 3.37
C GLN A 33 -25.26 -11.64 2.59
N PRO A 34 -24.72 -10.40 2.54
CA PRO A 34 -23.52 -10.12 1.75
C PRO A 34 -22.28 -10.72 2.41
N THR A 35 -21.29 -11.10 1.63
CA THR A 35 -19.96 -11.45 2.11
C THR A 35 -19.26 -10.23 2.74
N VAL A 36 -18.33 -10.48 3.68
CA VAL A 36 -17.62 -9.43 4.40
C VAL A 36 -16.14 -9.52 4.16
N GLY A 37 -15.59 -8.47 3.55
CA GLY A 37 -14.16 -8.25 3.45
C GLY A 37 -13.74 -7.02 4.24
N VAL A 38 -12.61 -7.09 4.93
CA VAL A 38 -12.08 -6.02 5.75
C VAL A 38 -10.64 -5.72 5.36
N ASP A 39 -10.40 -4.46 5.07
CA ASP A 39 -9.09 -3.87 4.85
C ASP A 39 -8.57 -3.33 6.19
N MET A 40 -7.37 -3.72 6.60
CA MET A 40 -6.76 -3.25 7.84
C MET A 40 -5.26 -2.97 7.69
N PRO A 41 -4.71 -2.03 8.47
CA PRO A 41 -3.26 -1.86 8.56
C PRO A 41 -2.62 -3.01 9.33
N GLY A 42 -1.47 -3.49 8.84
CA GLY A 42 -0.76 -4.64 9.40
C GLY A 42 -1.18 -5.97 8.77
N ILE A 43 -0.79 -7.06 9.37
CA ILE A 43 -1.00 -8.43 8.87
C ILE A 43 -1.67 -9.32 9.92
N ILE A 44 -2.34 -10.38 9.47
CA ILE A 44 -2.72 -11.51 10.32
C ILE A 44 -1.58 -12.54 10.24
N ASP A 45 -0.93 -12.81 11.37
CA ASP A 45 0.08 -13.87 11.45
C ASP A 45 -0.57 -15.23 11.16
N PRO A 46 -0.09 -15.98 10.15
CA PRO A 46 -0.74 -17.23 9.75
C PRO A 46 -0.68 -18.34 10.80
N ARG A 47 0.25 -18.26 11.77
CA ARG A 47 0.41 -19.27 12.83
C ARG A 47 -0.38 -18.93 14.07
N THR A 48 -0.30 -17.68 14.53
CA THR A 48 -0.97 -17.26 15.79
C THR A 48 -2.35 -16.68 15.56
N ARG A 49 -2.71 -16.38 14.31
CA ARG A 49 -3.95 -15.71 13.89
C ARG A 49 -4.13 -14.32 14.48
N THR A 50 -3.09 -13.76 15.07
CA THR A 50 -3.12 -12.44 15.69
C THR A 50 -2.60 -11.36 14.75
N VAL A 51 -3.08 -10.13 14.93
CA VAL A 51 -2.61 -8.95 14.19
C VAL A 51 -1.18 -8.60 14.60
N LYS A 52 -0.31 -8.36 13.61
CA LYS A 52 1.06 -7.87 13.77
C LYS A 52 1.34 -6.68 12.84
N ASN A 53 2.38 -5.94 13.16
CA ASN A 53 2.92 -4.85 12.34
C ASN A 53 1.91 -3.74 12.01
N SER A 54 0.88 -3.56 12.83
CA SER A 54 -0.13 -2.52 12.64
C SER A 54 0.29 -1.20 13.27
N ASN A 55 0.07 -0.09 12.55
CA ASN A 55 0.16 1.26 13.12
C ASN A 55 -1.04 1.58 14.04
N ALA A 56 -2.15 0.83 13.91
CA ALA A 56 -3.25 0.81 14.87
C ALA A 56 -2.87 -0.12 16.05
N THR A 57 -2.01 0.36 16.92
CA THR A 57 -1.35 -0.44 17.97
C THR A 57 -2.31 -1.17 18.90
N TRP A 58 -3.54 -0.68 19.08
CA TRP A 58 -4.56 -1.28 19.95
C TRP A 58 -5.20 -2.56 19.37
N ILE A 59 -5.01 -2.87 18.08
CA ILE A 59 -5.45 -4.13 17.50
C ILE A 59 -4.32 -5.18 17.48
N GLN A 60 -3.07 -4.79 17.74
CA GLN A 60 -1.95 -5.73 17.74
C GLN A 60 -2.08 -6.81 18.82
N GLY A 61 -1.75 -8.05 18.48
CA GLY A 61 -1.82 -9.19 19.37
C GLY A 61 -3.22 -9.79 19.55
N HIS A 62 -4.26 -9.16 19.00
CA HIS A 62 -5.63 -9.66 19.04
C HIS A 62 -5.97 -10.53 17.82
N THR A 63 -6.93 -11.45 17.98
CA THR A 63 -7.48 -12.32 16.94
C THR A 63 -8.58 -11.61 16.15
N PHE A 64 -8.24 -10.47 15.54
CA PHE A 64 -9.19 -9.50 14.98
C PHE A 64 -10.20 -10.11 14.00
N GLN A 65 -9.75 -10.99 13.11
CA GLN A 65 -10.64 -11.67 12.16
C GLN A 65 -11.63 -12.59 12.88
N GLU A 66 -11.14 -13.43 13.79
CA GLU A 66 -11.94 -14.40 14.54
C GLU A 66 -12.93 -13.72 15.49
N ASP A 67 -12.52 -12.60 16.11
CA ASP A 67 -13.39 -11.80 16.96
C ASP A 67 -14.52 -11.12 16.17
N LEU A 68 -14.25 -10.68 14.93
CA LEU A 68 -15.29 -10.18 14.02
C LEU A 68 -16.22 -11.31 13.57
N GLU A 69 -15.70 -12.48 13.20
CA GLU A 69 -16.49 -13.64 12.82
C GLU A 69 -17.42 -14.08 13.95
N LYS A 70 -16.90 -14.13 15.18
CA LYS A 70 -17.69 -14.47 16.37
C LYS A 70 -18.81 -13.45 16.62
N ALA A 71 -18.50 -12.16 16.49
CA ALA A 71 -19.47 -11.10 16.75
C ALA A 71 -20.54 -11.00 15.66
N LEU A 72 -20.21 -11.31 14.41
CA LEU A 72 -21.14 -11.29 13.28
C LEU A 72 -21.88 -12.62 13.06
N GLY A 73 -21.40 -13.73 13.65
CA GLY A 73 -21.93 -15.07 13.43
C GLY A 73 -21.73 -15.59 12.01
N ARG A 74 -20.76 -15.05 11.25
CA ARG A 74 -20.46 -15.42 9.86
C ARG A 74 -18.99 -15.21 9.51
N ALA A 75 -18.56 -15.83 8.42
CA ALA A 75 -17.18 -15.69 7.93
C ALA A 75 -16.84 -14.27 7.53
N VAL A 76 -15.61 -13.85 7.83
CA VAL A 76 -15.00 -12.56 7.47
C VAL A 76 -13.65 -12.83 6.84
N ARG A 77 -13.31 -12.14 5.77
CA ARG A 77 -11.95 -12.12 5.22
C ARG A 77 -11.28 -10.81 5.53
N VAL A 78 -10.06 -10.89 6.03
CA VAL A 78 -9.27 -9.71 6.40
C VAL A 78 -7.96 -9.74 5.63
N ALA A 79 -7.57 -8.61 5.06
CA ALA A 79 -6.28 -8.47 4.41
C ALA A 79 -5.62 -7.11 4.72
N ASN A 80 -4.32 -7.05 4.47
CA ASN A 80 -3.54 -5.83 4.58
C ASN A 80 -3.97 -4.80 3.53
N ASP A 81 -3.84 -3.50 3.85
CA ASP A 81 -4.22 -2.37 3.00
C ASP A 81 -3.47 -2.35 1.64
N GLY A 82 -2.18 -2.66 1.61
CA GLY A 82 -1.42 -2.80 0.37
C GLY A 82 -1.88 -3.98 -0.49
N ASN A 83 -2.26 -5.09 0.14
CA ASN A 83 -2.83 -6.24 -0.55
C ASN A 83 -4.21 -5.92 -1.12
N CYS A 84 -5.11 -5.33 -0.34
CA CYS A 84 -6.44 -4.91 -0.80
C CYS A 84 -6.33 -3.91 -1.96
N PHE A 85 -5.44 -2.91 -1.84
CA PHE A 85 -5.16 -1.98 -2.92
C PHE A 85 -4.78 -2.71 -4.21
N THR A 86 -3.80 -3.63 -4.13
CA THR A 86 -3.30 -4.35 -5.31
C THR A 86 -4.36 -5.27 -5.91
N ILE A 87 -5.16 -5.95 -5.09
CA ILE A 87 -6.28 -6.77 -5.55
C ILE A 87 -7.28 -5.92 -6.34
N ALA A 88 -7.67 -4.75 -5.85
CA ALA A 88 -8.60 -3.87 -6.54
C ALA A 88 -8.08 -3.48 -7.94
N GLU A 89 -6.82 -3.02 -7.99
CA GLU A 89 -6.24 -2.58 -9.25
C GLU A 89 -6.01 -3.73 -10.25
N ALA A 90 -5.74 -4.95 -9.76
CA ALA A 90 -5.59 -6.14 -10.59
C ALA A 90 -6.93 -6.71 -11.10
N ARG A 91 -8.03 -6.54 -10.34
CA ARG A 91 -9.33 -7.09 -10.69
C ARG A 91 -10.09 -6.24 -11.69
N ASP A 92 -10.25 -4.97 -11.41
CA ASP A 92 -11.05 -4.05 -12.20
C ASP A 92 -10.46 -2.62 -12.26
N GLY A 93 -9.17 -2.48 -11.97
CA GLY A 93 -8.45 -1.21 -11.98
C GLY A 93 -7.44 -1.10 -13.12
N ALA A 94 -6.36 -0.35 -12.85
CA ALA A 94 -5.34 0.00 -13.83
C ALA A 94 -4.54 -1.20 -14.37
N ALA A 95 -4.56 -2.35 -13.67
CA ALA A 95 -3.86 -3.57 -14.07
C ALA A 95 -4.82 -4.73 -14.37
N ALA A 96 -6.09 -4.44 -14.70
CA ALA A 96 -7.06 -5.46 -15.03
C ALA A 96 -6.59 -6.32 -16.23
N GLY A 97 -6.61 -7.64 -16.04
CA GLY A 97 -6.18 -8.60 -17.07
C GLY A 97 -4.69 -8.94 -17.06
N ALA A 98 -3.85 -8.27 -16.28
CA ALA A 98 -2.45 -8.63 -16.11
C ALA A 98 -2.29 -9.90 -15.26
N ALA A 99 -1.34 -10.77 -15.61
CA ALA A 99 -1.09 -12.00 -14.86
C ALA A 99 -0.31 -11.74 -13.57
N VAL A 100 0.71 -10.88 -13.62
CA VAL A 100 1.55 -10.52 -12.48
C VAL A 100 1.49 -9.02 -12.25
N VAL A 101 0.94 -8.61 -11.10
CA VAL A 101 0.77 -7.20 -10.73
C VAL A 101 1.54 -6.91 -9.45
N PHE A 102 2.35 -5.86 -9.47
CA PHE A 102 2.92 -5.27 -8.28
C PHE A 102 2.24 -3.93 -7.98
N GLY A 103 1.56 -3.85 -6.86
CA GLY A 103 0.98 -2.59 -6.36
C GLY A 103 1.88 -1.95 -5.32
N ALA A 104 2.17 -0.66 -5.48
CA ALA A 104 2.95 0.14 -4.55
C ALA A 104 2.13 1.30 -4.00
N THR A 105 1.91 1.34 -2.69
CA THR A 105 1.23 2.45 -2.02
C THR A 105 2.25 3.45 -1.48
N LEU A 106 2.25 4.68 -2.02
CA LEU A 106 3.16 5.77 -1.69
C LEU A 106 2.37 6.88 -0.96
N GLY A 107 2.04 6.60 0.29
CA GLY A 107 1.16 7.42 1.13
C GLY A 107 1.81 7.89 2.43
N THR A 108 1.12 7.77 3.55
CA THR A 108 1.67 7.99 4.90
C THR A 108 2.83 7.03 5.17
N GLY A 109 2.68 5.78 4.74
CA GLY A 109 3.73 4.77 4.69
C GLY A 109 4.13 4.43 3.24
N CYS A 110 4.86 3.32 3.09
CA CYS A 110 5.24 2.74 1.83
C CYS A 110 4.93 1.23 1.89
N GLY A 111 3.73 0.88 1.49
CA GLY A 111 3.27 -0.51 1.43
C GLY A 111 3.20 -1.04 0.01
N GLY A 112 2.75 -2.28 -0.14
CA GLY A 112 2.53 -2.88 -1.45
C GLY A 112 1.84 -4.22 -1.35
N GLY A 113 1.59 -4.80 -2.52
CA GLY A 113 1.02 -6.13 -2.66
C GLY A 113 1.46 -6.77 -3.97
N VAL A 114 1.32 -8.06 -4.04
CA VAL A 114 1.62 -8.86 -5.23
C VAL A 114 0.40 -9.70 -5.57
N VAL A 115 -0.07 -9.59 -6.81
CA VAL A 115 -1.16 -10.43 -7.33
C VAL A 115 -0.63 -11.23 -8.51
N VAL A 116 -0.85 -12.54 -8.48
CA VAL A 116 -0.46 -13.47 -9.56
C VAL A 116 -1.68 -14.26 -10.00
N ASN A 117 -2.03 -14.17 -11.27
CA ASN A 117 -3.21 -14.81 -11.85
C ASN A 117 -4.50 -14.52 -11.04
N GLY A 118 -4.67 -13.26 -10.63
CA GLY A 118 -5.81 -12.80 -9.86
C GLY A 118 -5.81 -13.20 -8.38
N VAL A 119 -4.76 -13.89 -7.89
CA VAL A 119 -4.61 -14.31 -6.48
C VAL A 119 -3.56 -13.47 -5.78
N CYS A 120 -3.92 -12.85 -4.66
CA CYS A 120 -2.97 -12.10 -3.84
C CYS A 120 -2.01 -13.05 -3.11
N LEU A 121 -0.73 -12.76 -3.18
CA LEU A 121 0.30 -13.49 -2.45
C LEU A 121 0.39 -12.97 -1.02
N ASN A 122 0.06 -13.80 -0.04
CA ASN A 122 0.27 -13.48 1.37
C ASN A 122 1.67 -13.93 1.86
N GLY A 123 2.22 -15.00 1.28
CA GLY A 123 3.46 -15.64 1.72
C GLY A 123 3.27 -16.48 2.99
N CYS A 124 4.26 -17.34 3.27
CA CYS A 124 4.21 -18.24 4.43
C CYS A 124 4.29 -17.52 5.80
N ASN A 125 4.79 -16.29 5.81
CA ASN A 125 4.89 -15.44 6.99
C ASN A 125 3.84 -14.30 6.99
N GLY A 126 2.98 -14.22 5.97
CA GLY A 126 1.98 -13.16 5.82
C GLY A 126 2.56 -11.79 5.45
N ILE A 127 3.81 -11.70 4.97
CA ILE A 127 4.52 -10.43 4.73
C ILE A 127 4.88 -10.19 3.25
N ALA A 128 4.29 -10.93 2.33
CA ALA A 128 4.50 -10.64 0.91
C ALA A 128 3.98 -9.24 0.58
N GLY A 129 4.79 -8.46 -0.13
CA GLY A 129 4.46 -7.05 -0.42
C GLY A 129 4.99 -6.03 0.59
N GLU A 130 5.61 -6.43 1.70
CA GLU A 130 6.21 -5.54 2.71
C GLU A 130 7.54 -4.92 2.24
N TRP A 131 7.61 -4.51 0.98
CA TRP A 131 8.80 -3.98 0.33
C TRP A 131 9.32 -2.68 0.98
N GLY A 132 8.39 -1.90 1.58
CA GLY A 132 8.70 -0.65 2.26
C GLY A 132 9.69 -0.79 3.40
N HIS A 133 9.85 -2.01 3.97
CA HIS A 133 10.81 -2.32 5.01
C HIS A 133 12.13 -2.94 4.50
N SER A 134 12.29 -3.06 3.19
CA SER A 134 13.57 -3.39 2.57
C SER A 134 14.50 -2.16 2.56
N PRO A 135 15.84 -2.35 2.56
CA PRO A 135 16.77 -1.24 2.44
C PRO A 135 16.75 -0.65 1.02
N LEU A 136 17.08 0.64 0.88
CA LEU A 136 17.19 1.27 -0.44
C LEU A 136 18.32 0.59 -1.25
N PRO A 137 18.00 -0.01 -2.42
CA PRO A 137 18.99 -0.70 -3.25
C PRO A 137 20.03 0.26 -3.84
N TRP A 138 21.24 -0.25 -4.10
CA TRP A 138 22.37 0.48 -4.68
C TRP A 138 22.68 1.82 -4.01
N ALA A 139 22.32 1.94 -2.73
CA ALA A 139 22.57 3.13 -1.95
C ALA A 139 24.04 3.15 -1.49
N ASP A 140 24.74 4.22 -1.86
CA ASP A 140 26.06 4.52 -1.33
C ASP A 140 25.99 5.25 0.04
N LYS A 141 27.14 5.64 0.58
CA LYS A 141 27.22 6.31 1.88
C LYS A 141 26.54 7.68 1.88
N THR A 142 26.40 8.34 0.73
CA THR A 142 25.79 9.67 0.62
C THR A 142 24.26 9.59 0.68
N VAL A 143 23.70 8.47 0.22
CA VAL A 143 22.26 8.21 0.20
C VAL A 143 21.79 7.60 1.53
N ARG A 144 22.62 6.73 2.15
CA ARG A 144 22.32 6.14 3.45
C ARG A 144 22.50 7.17 4.55
N GLN A 145 21.39 7.69 5.05
CA GLN A 145 21.37 8.77 6.06
C GLN A 145 21.11 8.26 7.48
N GLY A 146 21.04 6.94 7.68
CA GLY A 146 20.75 6.33 8.97
C GLY A 146 19.34 6.64 9.48
N ARG A 147 18.37 6.85 8.57
CA ARG A 147 16.98 7.20 8.92
C ARG A 147 16.33 6.04 9.70
N PRO A 148 15.97 6.21 10.98
CA PRO A 148 15.36 5.14 11.75
C PRO A 148 13.96 4.82 11.23
N CYS A 149 13.62 3.52 11.18
CA CYS A 149 12.29 3.03 10.87
C CYS A 149 11.64 2.41 12.11
N PHE A 150 10.32 2.46 12.19
CA PHE A 150 9.59 1.88 13.33
C PHE A 150 9.74 0.35 13.43
N CYS A 151 10.12 -0.34 12.34
CA CYS A 151 10.43 -1.77 12.34
C CYS A 151 11.75 -2.13 13.06
N GLY A 152 12.46 -1.14 13.60
CA GLY A 152 13.75 -1.31 14.30
C GLY A 152 14.98 -1.23 13.39
N GLN A 153 14.82 -1.25 12.08
CA GLN A 153 15.89 -1.10 11.11
C GLN A 153 16.15 0.38 10.77
N LYS A 154 17.17 0.62 9.95
CA LYS A 154 17.48 1.95 9.40
C LYS A 154 17.44 1.92 7.88
N ASP A 155 17.12 3.07 7.29
CA ASP A 155 17.13 3.29 5.85
C ASP A 155 16.21 2.35 5.06
N CYS A 156 15.08 1.94 5.67
CA CYS A 156 14.00 1.28 4.94
C CYS A 156 13.45 2.19 3.85
N LEU A 157 12.97 1.61 2.75
CA LEU A 157 12.37 2.33 1.62
C LEU A 157 11.30 3.34 2.06
N GLU A 158 10.48 2.99 3.04
CA GLU A 158 9.48 3.88 3.59
C GLU A 158 10.04 5.22 4.08
N GLN A 159 11.27 5.24 4.61
CA GLN A 159 11.91 6.46 5.09
C GLN A 159 12.29 7.42 3.97
N TYR A 160 12.17 6.98 2.71
CA TYR A 160 12.51 7.74 1.51
C TYR A 160 11.31 7.90 0.57
N LEU A 161 10.48 6.86 0.42
CA LEU A 161 9.42 6.78 -0.58
C LEU A 161 8.02 7.08 -0.05
N SER A 162 7.81 7.14 1.28
CA SER A 162 6.56 7.67 1.82
C SER A 162 6.48 9.19 1.61
N GLY A 163 5.27 9.75 1.75
CA GLY A 163 5.10 11.20 1.75
C GLY A 163 5.93 11.89 2.83
N GLY A 164 6.08 11.28 4.01
CA GLY A 164 6.99 11.76 5.05
C GLY A 164 8.45 11.72 4.62
N GLY A 165 8.87 10.69 3.88
CA GLY A 165 10.20 10.55 3.31
C GLY A 165 10.52 11.62 2.28
N LEU A 166 9.57 11.92 1.37
CA LEU A 166 9.68 13.02 0.41
C LEU A 166 9.76 14.38 1.11
N ALA A 167 8.87 14.65 2.06
CA ALA A 167 8.88 15.90 2.83
C ALA A 167 10.18 16.09 3.62
N ARG A 168 10.75 15.00 4.16
CA ARG A 168 12.06 15.03 4.82
C ARG A 168 13.19 15.35 3.83
N THR A 169 13.16 14.74 2.65
CA THR A 169 14.15 15.02 1.59
C THR A 169 14.09 16.49 1.16
N TYR A 170 12.90 17.04 0.94
CA TYR A 170 12.72 18.47 0.68
C TYR A 170 13.28 19.36 1.80
N ARG A 171 12.94 19.06 3.05
CA ARG A 171 13.45 19.81 4.21
C ARG A 171 14.97 19.81 4.29
N ASP A 172 15.60 18.67 4.00
CA ASP A 172 17.06 18.50 4.07
C ASP A 172 17.77 19.34 2.98
N ILE A 173 17.07 19.68 1.87
CA ILE A 173 17.52 20.55 0.78
C ILE A 173 17.22 22.02 1.10
N ALA A 174 15.95 22.34 1.36
CA ALA A 174 15.43 23.70 1.45
C ALA A 174 15.60 24.35 2.83
N GLY A 175 15.99 23.58 3.86
CA GLY A 175 16.08 24.05 5.25
C GLY A 175 14.73 24.36 5.91
N ARG A 176 13.61 24.20 5.22
CA ARG A 176 12.24 24.48 5.71
C ARG A 176 11.34 23.26 5.66
N LYS A 177 10.39 23.17 6.59
CA LYS A 177 9.43 22.06 6.66
C LYS A 177 8.18 22.38 5.82
N VAL A 178 7.75 21.42 5.02
CA VAL A 178 6.47 21.41 4.31
C VAL A 178 5.80 20.04 4.46
N LYS A 179 4.51 19.96 4.26
CA LYS A 179 3.81 18.67 4.14
C LYS A 179 3.99 18.10 2.73
N ALA A 180 4.02 16.78 2.58
CA ALA A 180 4.18 16.14 1.27
C ALA A 180 3.19 16.66 0.21
N LYS A 181 1.94 16.89 0.59
CA LYS A 181 0.90 17.43 -0.30
C LYS A 181 1.18 18.84 -0.83
N GLU A 182 2.01 19.61 -0.13
CA GLU A 182 2.37 20.99 -0.53
C GLU A 182 3.47 20.97 -1.59
N ILE A 183 4.24 19.89 -1.67
CA ILE A 183 5.34 19.74 -2.64
C ILE A 183 4.80 19.75 -4.08
N SER A 184 3.62 19.17 -4.32
CA SER A 184 3.00 19.22 -5.66
C SER A 184 2.68 20.65 -6.11
N GLY A 185 2.27 21.53 -5.20
CA GLY A 185 2.07 22.95 -5.49
C GLY A 185 3.40 23.65 -5.79
N LEU A 186 4.43 23.41 -4.98
CA LEU A 186 5.77 23.95 -5.19
C LEU A 186 6.38 23.48 -6.53
N LEU A 187 6.13 22.25 -6.94
CA LEU A 187 6.53 21.74 -8.26
C LEU A 187 5.84 22.51 -9.40
N ALA A 188 4.53 22.79 -9.26
CA ALA A 188 3.79 23.58 -10.25
C ALA A 188 4.31 25.03 -10.34
N GLU A 189 4.85 25.58 -9.25
CA GLU A 189 5.51 26.90 -9.18
C GLU A 189 6.97 26.86 -9.63
N ASN A 190 7.51 25.70 -10.04
CA ASN A 190 8.91 25.48 -10.38
C ASN A 190 9.91 25.85 -9.25
N ASP A 191 9.53 25.62 -7.99
CA ASP A 191 10.44 25.77 -6.84
C ASP A 191 11.63 24.82 -7.03
N ALA A 192 12.85 25.39 -7.08
CA ALA A 192 14.06 24.64 -7.42
C ALA A 192 14.37 23.54 -6.41
N ASP A 193 14.07 23.75 -5.12
CA ASP A 193 14.28 22.76 -4.07
C ASP A 193 13.26 21.63 -4.18
N ALA A 194 12.00 21.92 -4.57
CA ALA A 194 10.99 20.91 -4.83
C ALA A 194 11.35 20.07 -6.06
N VAL A 195 11.81 20.70 -7.14
CA VAL A 195 12.30 20.00 -8.33
C VAL A 195 13.45 19.07 -7.95
N ARG A 196 14.43 19.56 -7.20
CA ARG A 196 15.56 18.74 -6.76
C ARG A 196 15.13 17.58 -5.84
N ALA A 197 14.18 17.82 -4.95
CA ALA A 197 13.66 16.78 -4.03
C ALA A 197 12.94 15.68 -4.80
N ILE A 198 12.14 16.02 -5.80
CA ILE A 198 11.41 15.02 -6.58
C ILE A 198 12.32 14.24 -7.53
N GLU A 199 13.36 14.85 -8.11
CA GLU A 199 14.36 14.13 -8.90
C GLU A 199 15.09 13.07 -8.08
N ILE A 200 15.47 13.40 -6.84
CA ILE A 200 16.05 12.43 -5.91
C ILE A 200 15.03 11.33 -5.56
N TYR A 201 13.78 11.69 -5.40
CA TYR A 201 12.70 10.73 -5.13
C TYR A 201 12.49 9.77 -6.31
N GLU A 202 12.46 10.27 -7.54
CA GLU A 202 12.32 9.49 -8.77
C GLU A 202 13.43 8.44 -8.91
N ASP A 203 14.69 8.83 -8.67
CA ASP A 203 15.83 7.91 -8.70
C ASP A 203 15.70 6.82 -7.62
N ARG A 204 15.32 7.21 -6.39
CA ARG A 204 15.12 6.25 -5.30
C ARG A 204 13.97 5.28 -5.58
N LEU A 205 12.86 5.78 -6.11
CA LEU A 205 11.71 4.96 -6.50
C LEU A 205 12.10 3.99 -7.62
N ALA A 206 12.83 4.46 -8.63
CA ALA A 206 13.30 3.62 -9.72
C ALA A 206 14.22 2.48 -9.24
N ARG A 207 15.16 2.76 -8.33
CA ARG A 207 16.01 1.73 -7.70
C ARG A 207 15.17 0.68 -6.97
N ALA A 208 14.21 1.13 -6.17
CA ALA A 208 13.36 0.24 -5.40
C ALA A 208 12.49 -0.64 -6.31
N LEU A 209 11.88 -0.05 -7.36
CA LEU A 209 11.09 -0.80 -8.32
C LEU A 209 11.94 -1.73 -9.20
N ALA A 210 13.15 -1.34 -9.56
CA ALA A 210 14.07 -2.23 -10.29
C ALA A 210 14.43 -3.49 -9.48
N ALA A 211 14.56 -3.40 -8.16
CA ALA A 211 14.75 -4.57 -7.32
C ALA A 211 13.53 -5.51 -7.35
N ILE A 212 12.32 -4.95 -7.41
CA ILE A 212 11.08 -5.73 -7.59
C ILE A 212 11.04 -6.38 -8.98
N VAL A 213 11.36 -5.62 -10.03
CA VAL A 213 11.44 -6.13 -11.41
C VAL A 213 12.42 -7.29 -11.50
N ASN A 214 13.61 -7.16 -10.93
CA ASN A 214 14.63 -8.22 -10.95
C ASN A 214 14.24 -9.51 -10.21
N ILE A 215 13.21 -9.48 -9.36
CA ILE A 215 12.74 -10.64 -8.58
C ILE A 215 11.43 -11.20 -9.12
N LEU A 216 10.50 -10.30 -9.48
CA LEU A 216 9.12 -10.65 -9.78
C LEU A 216 8.78 -10.56 -11.27
N ASP A 217 9.49 -9.69 -12.01
CA ASP A 217 9.22 -9.36 -13.43
C ASP A 217 7.71 -9.15 -13.71
N PRO A 218 7.08 -8.15 -13.09
CA PRO A 218 5.64 -7.97 -13.17
C PRO A 218 5.21 -7.45 -14.55
N ASP A 219 4.00 -7.84 -14.99
CA ASP A 219 3.40 -7.30 -16.22
C ASP A 219 3.01 -5.82 -16.06
N VAL A 220 2.64 -5.40 -14.86
CA VAL A 220 2.23 -4.02 -14.53
C VAL A 220 2.66 -3.66 -13.12
N ILE A 221 3.17 -2.44 -12.96
CA ILE A 221 3.40 -1.80 -11.67
C ILE A 221 2.36 -0.70 -11.48
N VAL A 222 1.55 -0.77 -10.42
CA VAL A 222 0.54 0.24 -10.11
C VAL A 222 0.99 1.10 -8.93
N LEU A 223 1.02 2.42 -9.10
CA LEU A 223 1.34 3.35 -8.01
C LEU A 223 0.06 3.96 -7.44
N GLY A 224 -0.10 3.85 -6.13
CA GLY A 224 -1.18 4.45 -5.35
C GLY A 224 -0.68 5.33 -4.21
N GLY A 225 -1.62 5.92 -3.46
CA GLY A 225 -1.32 6.83 -2.37
C GLY A 225 -1.07 8.28 -2.82
N GLY A 226 -0.87 9.17 -1.86
CA GLY A 226 -0.82 10.62 -2.13
C GLY A 226 0.32 11.08 -3.04
N VAL A 227 1.48 10.42 -2.97
CA VAL A 227 2.64 10.78 -3.81
C VAL A 227 2.46 10.33 -5.26
N SER A 228 1.67 9.28 -5.52
CA SER A 228 1.36 8.81 -6.87
C SER A 228 0.60 9.85 -7.72
N ASN A 229 0.10 10.93 -7.12
CA ASN A 229 -0.54 12.03 -7.84
C ASN A 229 0.47 13.00 -8.51
N VAL A 230 1.77 12.79 -8.34
CA VAL A 230 2.80 13.57 -9.04
C VAL A 230 2.99 12.97 -10.43
N GLU A 231 2.41 13.60 -11.46
CA GLU A 231 2.33 13.05 -12.83
C GLU A 231 3.70 12.74 -13.44
N ARG A 232 4.70 13.58 -13.19
CA ARG A 232 6.06 13.37 -13.72
C ARG A 232 6.73 12.06 -13.29
N LEU A 233 6.20 11.36 -12.28
CA LEU A 233 6.68 10.02 -11.91
C LEU A 233 6.47 9.02 -13.05
N TYR A 234 5.38 9.14 -13.78
CA TYR A 234 5.02 8.24 -14.89
C TYR A 234 5.85 8.49 -16.15
N ASP A 235 6.32 9.72 -16.32
CA ASP A 235 7.20 10.10 -17.43
C ASP A 235 8.65 9.69 -17.17
N ASN A 236 9.15 9.87 -15.94
CA ASN A 236 10.56 9.78 -15.62
C ASN A 236 10.97 8.41 -15.03
N VAL A 237 10.16 7.84 -14.13
CA VAL A 237 10.54 6.62 -13.38
C VAL A 237 10.77 5.41 -14.29
N PRO A 238 9.96 5.14 -15.34
CA PRO A 238 10.19 4.00 -16.23
C PRO A 238 11.58 4.01 -16.87
N GLY A 239 12.01 5.15 -17.40
CA GLY A 239 13.34 5.30 -18.00
C GLY A 239 14.49 5.16 -16.98
N LEU A 240 14.23 5.50 -15.71
CA LEU A 240 15.20 5.32 -14.64
C LEU A 240 15.28 3.86 -14.16
N ILE A 241 14.17 3.12 -14.13
CA ILE A 241 14.15 1.69 -13.78
C ILE A 241 15.08 0.92 -14.71
N GLY A 242 15.04 1.20 -16.03
CA GLY A 242 15.89 0.54 -17.01
C GLY A 242 17.40 0.66 -16.75
N LYS A 243 17.84 1.65 -15.94
CA LYS A 243 19.26 1.78 -15.54
C LYS A 243 19.69 0.77 -14.48
N TYR A 244 18.74 0.19 -13.74
CA TYR A 244 18.98 -0.68 -12.58
C TYR A 244 18.44 -2.09 -12.78
N ALA A 245 17.45 -2.25 -13.67
CA ALA A 245 16.91 -3.57 -14.03
C ALA A 245 17.98 -4.41 -14.75
N PHE A 246 18.05 -5.70 -14.44
CA PHE A 246 18.94 -6.65 -15.11
C PHE A 246 18.32 -7.10 -16.44
N SER A 247 18.13 -6.14 -17.34
CA SER A 247 17.57 -6.37 -18.67
C SER A 247 18.09 -5.30 -19.61
N ASP A 248 18.36 -5.65 -20.86
CA ASP A 248 18.69 -4.70 -21.93
C ASP A 248 17.48 -3.83 -22.32
N ARG A 249 16.28 -4.27 -21.95
CA ARG A 249 15.02 -3.62 -22.29
C ARG A 249 14.05 -3.72 -21.10
N PHE A 250 13.55 -2.58 -20.64
CA PHE A 250 12.50 -2.49 -19.64
C PHE A 250 11.22 -1.96 -20.29
N GLU A 251 10.16 -2.76 -20.25
CA GLU A 251 8.88 -2.45 -20.90
C GLU A 251 7.68 -2.51 -19.95
N THR A 252 7.87 -2.95 -18.69
CA THR A 252 6.79 -3.02 -17.73
C THR A 252 6.18 -1.64 -17.50
N PRO A 253 4.87 -1.44 -17.79
CA PRO A 253 4.22 -0.16 -17.56
C PRO A 253 4.15 0.15 -16.08
N VAL A 254 4.45 1.41 -15.74
CA VAL A 254 4.23 2.00 -14.42
C VAL A 254 3.01 2.90 -14.55
N VAL A 255 1.91 2.54 -13.90
CA VAL A 255 0.61 3.19 -14.08
C VAL A 255 0.05 3.74 -12.78
N LYS A 256 -0.81 4.76 -12.91
CA LYS A 256 -1.52 5.35 -11.77
C LYS A 256 -2.74 4.52 -11.41
N ALA A 257 -2.96 4.33 -10.11
CA ALA A 257 -4.16 3.70 -9.60
C ALA A 257 -5.43 4.45 -10.00
N VAL A 258 -6.49 3.73 -10.35
CA VAL A 258 -7.77 4.32 -10.77
C VAL A 258 -8.80 4.42 -9.63
N HIS A 259 -8.68 3.57 -8.60
CA HIS A 259 -9.67 3.53 -7.52
C HIS A 259 -9.44 4.57 -6.41
N GLY A 260 -8.27 5.22 -6.37
CA GLY A 260 -7.94 6.25 -5.39
C GLY A 260 -8.20 5.80 -3.94
N ASP A 261 -8.88 6.63 -3.14
CA ASP A 261 -9.22 6.34 -1.73
C ASP A 261 -10.17 5.14 -1.53
N ALA A 262 -10.77 4.61 -2.59
CA ALA A 262 -11.68 3.47 -2.52
C ALA A 262 -10.96 2.13 -2.76
N GLY A 263 -9.69 2.15 -3.16
CA GLY A 263 -8.94 0.95 -3.53
C GLY A 263 -8.92 -0.11 -2.43
N GLY A 264 -8.62 0.26 -1.18
CA GLY A 264 -8.60 -0.68 -0.05
C GLY A 264 -9.95 -1.36 0.17
N VAL A 265 -11.02 -0.58 0.31
CA VAL A 265 -12.38 -1.12 0.52
C VAL A 265 -12.85 -1.98 -0.66
N ARG A 266 -12.51 -1.56 -1.89
CA ARG A 266 -12.85 -2.32 -3.10
C ARG A 266 -12.10 -3.65 -3.14
N GLY A 267 -10.81 -3.66 -2.83
CA GLY A 267 -10.01 -4.87 -2.75
C GLY A 267 -10.46 -5.81 -1.63
N ALA A 268 -10.91 -5.25 -0.50
CA ALA A 268 -11.51 -6.05 0.56
C ALA A 268 -12.75 -6.81 0.07
N ALA A 269 -13.61 -6.20 -0.74
CA ALA A 269 -14.74 -6.89 -1.35
C ALA A 269 -14.29 -8.04 -2.28
N TRP A 270 -13.19 -7.86 -3.00
CA TRP A 270 -12.60 -8.89 -3.88
C TRP A 270 -11.83 -10.00 -3.16
N LEU A 271 -11.79 -10.01 -1.82
CA LEU A 271 -11.24 -11.14 -1.05
C LEU A 271 -12.10 -12.41 -1.19
N TRP A 272 -13.34 -12.27 -1.62
CA TRP A 272 -14.25 -13.36 -1.94
C TRP A 272 -14.28 -13.58 -3.46
N SER A 273 -14.21 -14.82 -3.88
CA SER A 273 -14.39 -15.16 -5.29
C SER A 273 -15.87 -15.07 -5.70
N GLU A 274 -16.14 -14.84 -6.98
CA GLU A 274 -17.51 -14.78 -7.51
C GLU A 274 -18.31 -16.05 -7.18
N ASN A 275 -17.69 -17.22 -7.28
CA ASN A 275 -18.34 -18.49 -6.95
C ASN A 275 -18.73 -18.65 -5.46
N GLU A 276 -18.10 -17.88 -4.57
CA GLU A 276 -18.39 -17.90 -3.13
C GLU A 276 -19.43 -16.84 -2.73
N VAL A 277 -19.68 -15.88 -3.58
CA VAL A 277 -20.69 -14.82 -3.36
C VAL A 277 -22.09 -15.35 -3.72
N ASP A 278 -22.17 -16.27 -4.70
CA ASP A 278 -23.43 -16.82 -5.19
C ASP A 278 -23.85 -18.11 -4.46
N ALA A 279 -23.06 -18.59 -3.49
CA ALA A 279 -23.33 -19.79 -2.70
C ALA A 279 -23.97 -19.45 -1.35
#